data_dc2bfe007e0ab1ea76ca81de431a1036
#
_entry.id   dc2bfe007e0ab1ea76ca81de431a1036
#
_cell.length_a   1.000
_cell.length_b   1.000
_cell.length_c   1.000
_cell.angle_alpha   90.00
_cell.angle_beta   90.00
_cell.angle_gamma   90.00
#
_symmetry.space_group_name_H-M   'P 1'
#
loop_
_entity.id
_entity.type
_entity.pdbx_description
1 polymer ?
#
loop_
_entity_poly.entity_id
_entity_poly.type
_entity_poly.pdbx_seq_one_letter_code
_entity_poly.pdbx_strand_id
1 'polypeptide(L)'
;MMSSPPQVLGISGSPRRKGNTETLIKEILSGAETAGASTGLEILDEMDIQPCKGCFGCSKTHKCIQEDDFNGLANTMKQSAVWVLGTPIYWWGPTAQFKAFLDRWISIGRTTFRGKKVVIAIPMGGGSDSYARHTVAMFEDIFSYLGMDHIATVLAPGSDGRDAVRNSSQLLELARRVGLGLASEL
;
A
#
# COMPACT_ATOMS: atom_id res chain seq x y z
N MET A 1 -15.42 -17.83 13.16
CA MET A 1 -14.24 -18.44 12.49
C MET A 1 -13.37 -17.30 12.04
N MET A 2 -12.13 -17.22 12.50
CA MET A 2 -11.19 -16.22 11.98
C MET A 2 -10.83 -16.66 10.55
N SER A 3 -11.14 -15.84 9.56
CA SER A 3 -10.73 -16.09 8.18
C SER A 3 -9.20 -16.15 8.10
N SER A 4 -8.66 -17.02 7.24
CA SER A 4 -7.23 -17.04 6.97
C SER A 4 -6.75 -15.66 6.51
N PRO A 5 -5.54 -15.24 6.89
CA PRO A 5 -5.01 -13.94 6.48
C PRO A 5 -4.91 -13.88 4.94
N PRO A 6 -5.11 -12.68 4.33
CA PRO A 6 -5.02 -12.54 2.89
C PRO A 6 -3.58 -12.76 2.40
N GLN A 7 -3.44 -13.41 1.25
CA GLN A 7 -2.14 -13.57 0.59
C GLN A 7 -1.67 -12.25 -0.03
N VAL A 8 -2.60 -11.48 -0.61
CA VAL A 8 -2.36 -10.15 -1.17
C VAL A 8 -3.15 -9.13 -0.37
N LEU A 9 -2.44 -8.21 0.29
CA LEU A 9 -3.03 -7.17 1.13
C LEU A 9 -2.93 -5.81 0.45
N GLY A 10 -4.07 -5.21 0.13
CA GLY A 10 -4.17 -3.82 -0.30
C GLY A 10 -4.23 -2.88 0.92
N ILE A 11 -3.46 -1.79 0.88
CA ILE A 11 -3.46 -0.75 1.91
C ILE A 11 -3.65 0.60 1.24
N SER A 12 -4.78 1.25 1.49
CA SER A 12 -5.11 2.56 0.93
C SER A 12 -4.86 3.68 1.91
N GLY A 13 -3.96 4.60 1.55
CA GLY A 13 -3.70 5.83 2.31
C GLY A 13 -4.52 7.04 1.84
N SER A 14 -5.49 6.84 0.96
CA SER A 14 -6.35 7.95 0.53
C SER A 14 -7.45 8.24 1.55
N PRO A 15 -7.65 9.53 1.93
CA PRO A 15 -8.81 9.91 2.75
C PRO A 15 -10.12 9.90 1.96
N ARG A 16 -10.07 9.76 0.63
CA ARG A 16 -11.26 9.73 -0.22
C ARG A 16 -11.73 8.31 -0.42
N ARG A 17 -12.80 7.92 0.26
CA ARG A 17 -13.46 6.61 0.08
C ARG A 17 -14.01 6.46 -1.34
N LYS A 18 -13.84 5.27 -1.90
CA LYS A 18 -14.26 4.92 -3.28
C LYS A 18 -13.65 5.85 -4.35
N GLY A 19 -12.52 6.50 -4.02
CA GLY A 19 -11.79 7.37 -4.95
C GLY A 19 -10.76 6.59 -5.80
N ASN A 20 -9.92 7.34 -6.51
CA ASN A 20 -8.98 6.79 -7.49
C ASN A 20 -8.00 5.77 -6.90
N THR A 21 -7.45 6.03 -5.70
CA THR A 21 -6.50 5.12 -5.04
C THR A 21 -7.16 3.78 -4.71
N GLU A 22 -8.33 3.83 -4.08
CA GLU A 22 -9.07 2.62 -3.73
C GLU A 22 -9.49 1.84 -4.97
N THR A 23 -9.86 2.54 -6.06
CA THR A 23 -10.20 1.91 -7.35
C THR A 23 -9.01 1.16 -7.94
N LEU A 24 -7.81 1.78 -8.00
CA LEU A 24 -6.61 1.11 -8.50
C LEU A 24 -6.27 -0.12 -7.68
N ILE A 25 -6.26 0.00 -6.34
CA ILE A 25 -5.97 -1.14 -5.47
C ILE A 25 -6.97 -2.26 -5.70
N LYS A 26 -8.27 -1.96 -5.75
CA LYS A 26 -9.32 -2.98 -5.97
C LYS A 26 -9.17 -3.70 -7.31
N GLU A 27 -8.78 -3.00 -8.36
CA GLU A 27 -8.53 -3.66 -9.65
C GLU A 27 -7.30 -4.56 -9.61
N ILE A 28 -6.24 -4.17 -8.90
CA ILE A 28 -5.07 -5.05 -8.69
C ILE A 28 -5.50 -6.28 -7.88
N LEU A 29 -6.24 -6.11 -6.79
CA LEU A 29 -6.73 -7.21 -5.97
C LEU A 29 -7.66 -8.13 -6.76
N SER A 30 -8.57 -7.58 -7.57
CA SER A 30 -9.46 -8.36 -8.44
C SER A 30 -8.69 -9.20 -9.48
N GLY A 31 -7.58 -8.66 -10.00
CA GLY A 31 -6.66 -9.44 -10.84
C GLY A 31 -6.05 -10.62 -10.09
N ALA A 32 -5.56 -10.39 -8.85
CA ALA A 32 -4.99 -11.43 -8.01
C ALA A 32 -6.03 -12.51 -7.64
N GLU A 33 -7.26 -12.11 -7.30
CA GLU A 33 -8.38 -13.04 -7.06
C GLU A 33 -8.71 -13.90 -8.28
N THR A 34 -8.72 -13.30 -9.46
CA THR A 34 -8.93 -14.04 -10.72
C THR A 34 -7.87 -15.10 -10.94
N ALA A 35 -6.66 -14.86 -10.45
CA ALA A 35 -5.54 -15.80 -10.49
C ALA A 35 -5.48 -16.77 -9.28
N GLY A 36 -6.50 -16.73 -8.39
CA GLY A 36 -6.68 -17.68 -7.28
C GLY A 36 -6.13 -17.23 -5.93
N ALA A 37 -5.61 -16.01 -5.80
CA ALA A 37 -5.11 -15.49 -4.53
C ALA A 37 -6.25 -15.05 -3.59
N SER A 38 -6.08 -15.24 -2.30
CA SER A 38 -6.92 -14.58 -1.29
C SER A 38 -6.48 -13.13 -1.10
N THR A 39 -7.42 -12.19 -1.05
CA THR A 39 -7.12 -10.76 -0.94
C THR A 39 -7.78 -10.12 0.27
N GLY A 40 -7.24 -8.98 0.69
CA GLY A 40 -7.81 -8.12 1.72
C GLY A 40 -7.51 -6.66 1.41
N LEU A 41 -8.34 -5.75 1.91
CA LEU A 41 -8.17 -4.31 1.73
C LEU A 41 -8.35 -3.59 3.05
N GLU A 42 -7.31 -2.83 3.42
CA GLU A 42 -7.32 -1.96 4.59
C GLU A 42 -7.31 -0.49 4.16
N ILE A 43 -8.08 0.32 4.83
CA ILE A 43 -8.22 1.75 4.54
C ILE A 43 -7.71 2.55 5.73
N LEU A 44 -6.55 3.20 5.59
CA LEU A 44 -5.91 3.88 6.69
C LEU A 44 -6.73 5.04 7.28
N ASP A 45 -7.59 5.66 6.47
CA ASP A 45 -8.48 6.74 6.93
C ASP A 45 -9.62 6.24 7.85
N GLU A 46 -9.88 4.95 7.88
CA GLU A 46 -10.87 4.31 8.79
C GLU A 46 -10.22 3.74 10.05
N MET A 47 -8.90 3.88 10.18
CA MET A 47 -8.11 3.37 11.28
C MET A 47 -7.60 4.50 12.18
N ASP A 48 -7.57 4.26 13.47
CA ASP A 48 -6.84 5.12 14.40
C ASP A 48 -5.35 4.70 14.38
N ILE A 49 -4.56 5.35 13.54
CA ILE A 49 -3.10 5.16 13.48
C ILE A 49 -2.42 6.49 13.80
N GLN A 50 -1.96 6.63 15.04
CA GLN A 50 -1.26 7.83 15.49
C GLN A 50 0.17 7.88 14.93
N PRO A 51 0.71 9.08 14.65
CA PRO A 51 2.09 9.25 14.21
C PRO A 51 3.10 8.61 15.18
N CYS A 52 4.23 8.16 14.64
CA CYS A 52 5.33 7.64 15.46
C CYS A 52 5.88 8.74 16.38
N LYS A 53 6.01 8.43 17.67
CA LYS A 53 6.55 9.36 18.68
C LYS A 53 8.08 9.33 18.82
N GLY A 54 8.77 8.47 18.05
CA GLY A 54 10.23 8.30 18.15
C GLY A 54 10.72 7.81 19.52
N CYS A 55 9.85 7.17 20.30
CA CYS A 55 10.14 6.80 21.69
C CYS A 55 11.02 5.54 21.86
N PHE A 56 11.29 4.81 20.77
CA PHE A 56 12.04 3.55 20.76
C PHE A 56 11.54 2.43 21.68
N GLY A 57 10.32 2.53 22.21
CA GLY A 57 9.71 1.49 23.04
C GLY A 57 9.56 0.13 22.35
N CYS A 58 9.54 0.13 21.00
CA CYS A 58 9.48 -1.08 20.18
C CYS A 58 10.84 -1.77 19.93
N SER A 59 11.96 -1.19 20.35
CA SER A 59 13.32 -1.63 19.96
C SER A 59 13.64 -3.09 20.31
N LYS A 60 13.06 -3.61 21.38
CA LYS A 60 13.30 -4.99 21.86
C LYS A 60 12.18 -5.97 21.45
N THR A 61 10.95 -5.48 21.39
CA THR A 61 9.77 -6.33 21.22
C THR A 61 9.30 -6.43 19.78
N HIS A 62 9.77 -5.52 18.90
CA HIS A 62 9.25 -5.34 17.55
C HIS A 62 7.72 -5.20 17.51
N LYS A 63 7.16 -4.53 18.54
CA LYS A 63 5.77 -4.19 18.67
C LYS A 63 5.66 -2.75 19.19
N CYS A 64 4.84 -1.93 18.55
CA CYS A 64 4.64 -0.56 19.03
C CYS A 64 3.92 -0.54 20.37
N ILE A 65 4.33 0.39 21.23
CA ILE A 65 3.71 0.57 22.55
C ILE A 65 2.44 1.42 22.50
N GLN A 66 2.17 2.10 21.40
CA GLN A 66 0.93 2.84 21.23
C GLN A 66 -0.22 1.85 21.03
N GLU A 67 -1.30 2.05 21.77
CA GLU A 67 -2.52 1.23 21.73
C GLU A 67 -3.49 1.83 20.72
N ASP A 68 -3.26 1.52 19.45
CA ASP A 68 -4.06 1.93 18.31
C ASP A 68 -4.12 0.79 17.27
N ASP A 69 -4.79 1.01 16.14
CA ASP A 69 -5.04 -0.04 15.13
C ASP A 69 -3.77 -0.52 14.42
N PHE A 70 -2.64 0.19 14.53
CA PHE A 70 -1.42 -0.15 13.81
C PHE A 70 -0.92 -1.57 14.12
N ASN A 71 -0.94 -2.01 15.37
CA ASN A 71 -0.43 -3.33 15.73
C ASN A 71 -1.27 -4.47 15.13
N GLY A 72 -2.59 -4.25 14.99
CA GLY A 72 -3.50 -5.17 14.29
C GLY A 72 -3.13 -5.26 12.81
N LEU A 73 -3.03 -4.12 12.13
CA LEU A 73 -2.63 -4.03 10.74
C LEU A 73 -1.25 -4.66 10.49
N ALA A 74 -0.27 -4.36 11.34
CA ALA A 74 1.08 -4.93 11.25
C ALA A 74 1.07 -6.47 11.34
N ASN A 75 0.16 -7.06 12.13
CA ASN A 75 0.02 -8.52 12.19
C ASN A 75 -0.56 -9.08 10.88
N THR A 76 -1.56 -8.44 10.28
CA THR A 76 -2.09 -8.83 8.96
C THR A 76 -0.99 -8.71 7.88
N MET A 77 -0.22 -7.62 7.89
CA MET A 77 0.92 -7.42 6.98
C MET A 77 1.96 -8.52 7.09
N LYS A 78 2.33 -8.92 8.32
CA LYS A 78 3.31 -10.02 8.54
C LYS A 78 2.88 -11.32 7.88
N GLN A 79 1.60 -11.60 7.87
CA GLN A 79 1.02 -12.86 7.37
C GLN A 79 0.76 -12.83 5.87
N SER A 80 0.70 -11.65 5.25
CA SER A 80 0.48 -11.49 3.81
C SER A 80 1.80 -11.60 3.05
N ALA A 81 1.79 -12.25 1.89
CA ALA A 81 2.98 -12.42 1.04
C ALA A 81 3.27 -11.17 0.21
N VAL A 82 2.23 -10.55 -0.33
CA VAL A 82 2.30 -9.39 -1.23
C VAL A 82 1.54 -8.20 -0.63
N TRP A 83 2.11 -7.01 -0.73
CA TRP A 83 1.44 -5.76 -0.34
C TRP A 83 1.21 -4.86 -1.55
N VAL A 84 -0.02 -4.37 -1.70
CA VAL A 84 -0.40 -3.35 -2.67
C VAL A 84 -0.59 -2.04 -1.92
N LEU A 85 0.40 -1.15 -1.99
CA LEU A 85 0.43 0.10 -1.25
C LEU A 85 -0.07 1.24 -2.14
N GLY A 86 -1.16 1.88 -1.77
CA GLY A 86 -1.73 2.97 -2.56
C GLY A 86 -1.81 4.29 -1.81
N THR A 87 -1.33 5.36 -2.43
CA THR A 87 -1.44 6.72 -1.91
C THR A 87 -1.57 7.73 -3.05
N PRO A 88 -2.47 8.72 -2.98
CA PRO A 88 -2.40 9.84 -3.93
C PRO A 88 -1.20 10.74 -3.61
N ILE A 89 -0.81 11.57 -4.57
CA ILE A 89 0.23 12.58 -4.35
C ILE A 89 -0.39 13.83 -3.73
N TYR A 90 0.05 14.16 -2.52
CA TYR A 90 -0.23 15.42 -1.85
C TYR A 90 1.08 16.18 -1.63
N TRP A 91 1.25 17.32 -2.31
CA TRP A 91 2.48 18.12 -2.24
C TRP A 91 3.76 17.27 -2.47
N TRP A 92 3.78 16.53 -3.59
CA TRP A 92 4.88 15.63 -4.02
C TRP A 92 5.21 14.48 -3.07
N GLY A 93 4.43 14.26 -2.02
CA GLY A 93 4.55 13.17 -1.06
C GLY A 93 3.31 12.29 -0.97
N PRO A 94 3.36 11.23 -0.17
CA PRO A 94 2.18 10.46 0.21
C PRO A 94 1.26 11.30 1.11
N THR A 95 0.04 10.85 1.33
CA THR A 95 -0.86 11.48 2.30
C THR A 95 -0.31 11.41 3.73
N ALA A 96 -0.80 12.28 4.61
CA ALA A 96 -0.44 12.27 6.03
C ALA A 96 -0.79 10.93 6.70
N GLN A 97 -1.95 10.34 6.38
CA GLN A 97 -2.37 9.03 6.88
C GLN A 97 -1.38 7.94 6.47
N PHE A 98 -0.98 7.93 5.20
CA PHE A 98 0.02 6.96 4.71
C PHE A 98 1.37 7.18 5.39
N LYS A 99 1.81 8.43 5.54
CA LYS A 99 3.10 8.73 6.19
C LYS A 99 3.09 8.35 7.68
N ALA A 100 2.00 8.61 8.40
CA ALA A 100 1.84 8.18 9.78
C ALA A 100 1.96 6.66 9.92
N PHE A 101 1.30 5.91 9.04
CA PHE A 101 1.43 4.45 8.96
C PHE A 101 2.85 4.00 8.63
N LEU A 102 3.48 4.59 7.64
CA LEU A 102 4.83 4.24 7.19
C LEU A 102 5.89 4.46 8.30
N ASP A 103 5.80 5.56 9.04
CA ASP A 103 6.74 5.86 10.12
C ASP A 103 6.66 4.84 11.27
N ARG A 104 5.54 4.16 11.41
CA ARG A 104 5.35 3.11 12.40
C ARG A 104 6.03 1.79 12.01
N TRP A 105 6.50 1.64 10.77
CA TRP A 105 7.22 0.45 10.31
C TRP A 105 8.49 0.19 11.11
N ILE A 106 9.07 1.20 11.74
CA ILE A 106 10.19 1.03 12.66
C ILE A 106 9.91 0.03 13.79
N SER A 107 8.64 -0.18 14.14
CA SER A 107 8.22 -1.15 15.15
C SER A 107 8.01 -2.56 14.61
N ILE A 108 8.14 -2.76 13.30
CA ILE A 108 8.06 -4.08 12.67
C ILE A 108 9.50 -4.61 12.52
N GLY A 109 9.76 -5.83 12.96
CA GLY A 109 11.09 -6.42 12.84
C GLY A 109 11.54 -6.52 11.37
N ARG A 110 12.80 -6.17 11.09
CA ARG A 110 13.36 -6.15 9.71
C ARG A 110 13.19 -7.47 8.96
N THR A 111 13.20 -8.57 9.64
CA THR A 111 13.00 -9.90 9.06
C THR A 111 11.62 -10.07 8.41
N THR A 112 10.62 -9.30 8.86
CA THR A 112 9.27 -9.30 8.29
C THR A 112 9.23 -8.75 6.86
N PHE A 113 10.11 -7.80 6.56
CA PHE A 113 10.12 -7.11 5.26
C PHE A 113 10.91 -7.87 4.20
N ARG A 114 11.94 -8.61 4.60
CA ARG A 114 12.84 -9.27 3.66
C ARG A 114 12.09 -10.25 2.77
N GLY A 115 12.19 -10.06 1.46
CA GLY A 115 11.51 -10.87 0.45
C GLY A 115 9.99 -10.65 0.37
N LYS A 116 9.42 -9.66 1.11
CA LYS A 116 8.04 -9.22 0.87
C LYS A 116 7.95 -8.55 -0.47
N LYS A 117 6.97 -8.96 -1.25
CA LYS A 117 6.71 -8.40 -2.56
C LYS A 117 5.78 -7.21 -2.44
N VAL A 118 6.05 -6.16 -3.20
CA VAL A 118 5.29 -4.91 -3.08
C VAL A 118 4.97 -4.31 -4.44
N VAL A 119 3.74 -3.84 -4.56
CA VAL A 119 3.25 -3.03 -5.67
C VAL A 119 2.87 -1.67 -5.11
N ILE A 120 3.20 -0.59 -5.82
CA ILE A 120 2.72 0.76 -5.47
C ILE A 120 1.70 1.26 -6.50
N ALA A 121 0.63 1.89 -6.02
CA ALA A 121 -0.47 2.43 -6.83
C ALA A 121 -0.66 3.92 -6.50
N ILE A 122 -0.34 4.80 -7.45
CA ILE A 122 -0.25 6.24 -7.21
C ILE A 122 -1.10 7.02 -8.22
N PRO A 123 -2.33 7.38 -7.90
CA PRO A 123 -3.08 8.38 -8.65
C PRO A 123 -2.59 9.79 -8.29
N MET A 124 -2.54 10.67 -9.28
CA MET A 124 -2.13 12.06 -9.09
C MET A 124 -2.89 13.01 -10.02
N GLY A 125 -3.17 14.23 -9.57
CA GLY A 125 -3.85 15.25 -10.39
C GLY A 125 -2.97 15.77 -11.52
N GLY A 126 -1.66 15.91 -11.29
CA GLY A 126 -0.74 16.32 -12.35
C GLY A 126 -0.73 15.36 -13.54
N GLY A 127 -0.73 15.90 -14.76
CA GLY A 127 -0.82 15.14 -16.00
C GLY A 127 0.47 14.43 -16.43
N SER A 128 1.47 14.32 -15.58
CA SER A 128 2.77 13.69 -15.88
C SER A 128 3.21 12.82 -14.71
N ASP A 129 3.82 11.68 -15.03
CA ASP A 129 4.43 10.75 -14.05
C ASP A 129 5.50 11.43 -13.19
N SER A 130 6.11 12.51 -13.69
CA SER A 130 7.14 13.27 -12.97
C SER A 130 6.66 13.84 -11.63
N TYR A 131 5.34 14.02 -11.44
CA TYR A 131 4.79 14.46 -10.15
C TYR A 131 4.92 13.41 -9.05
N ALA A 132 5.02 12.12 -9.41
CA ALA A 132 5.22 11.03 -8.46
C ALA A 132 6.69 10.76 -8.13
N ARG A 133 7.67 11.35 -8.85
CA ARG A 133 9.10 10.98 -8.79
C ARG A 133 9.67 10.91 -7.37
N HIS A 134 9.32 11.87 -6.50
CA HIS A 134 9.83 11.90 -5.13
C HIS A 134 9.23 10.81 -4.26
N THR A 135 7.92 10.56 -4.44
CA THR A 135 7.22 9.50 -3.70
C THR A 135 7.68 8.12 -4.16
N VAL A 136 7.87 7.92 -5.46
CA VAL A 136 8.39 6.65 -6.01
C VAL A 136 9.81 6.41 -5.50
N ALA A 137 10.71 7.39 -5.62
CA ALA A 137 12.09 7.28 -5.13
C ALA A 137 12.15 6.98 -3.62
N MET A 138 11.31 7.66 -2.82
CA MET A 138 11.20 7.37 -1.38
C MET A 138 10.82 5.89 -1.12
N PHE A 139 9.87 5.36 -1.87
CA PHE A 139 9.47 3.96 -1.72
C PHE A 139 10.60 3.02 -2.15
N GLU A 140 11.24 3.27 -3.29
CA GLU A 140 12.36 2.47 -3.79
C GLU A 140 13.51 2.40 -2.78
N ASP A 141 13.89 3.54 -2.18
CA ASP A 141 14.89 3.60 -1.13
C ASP A 141 14.48 2.78 0.11
N ILE A 142 13.23 2.90 0.55
CA ILE A 142 12.70 2.14 1.69
C ILE A 142 12.71 0.64 1.40
N PHE A 143 12.22 0.23 0.22
CA PHE A 143 12.16 -1.19 -0.15
C PHE A 143 13.55 -1.80 -0.26
N SER A 144 14.48 -1.10 -0.92
CA SER A 144 15.88 -1.50 -0.99
C SER A 144 16.50 -1.64 0.40
N TYR A 145 16.32 -0.64 1.27
CA TYR A 145 16.82 -0.67 2.65
C TYR A 145 16.27 -1.83 3.48
N LEU A 146 15.00 -2.19 3.29
CA LEU A 146 14.32 -3.26 4.02
C LEU A 146 14.49 -4.64 3.39
N GLY A 147 15.02 -4.73 2.15
CA GLY A 147 15.18 -5.97 1.40
C GLY A 147 13.84 -6.53 0.89
N MET A 148 12.96 -5.64 0.46
CA MET A 148 11.68 -5.97 -0.17
C MET A 148 11.83 -6.03 -1.68
N ASP A 149 11.00 -6.85 -2.34
CA ASP A 149 10.98 -7.02 -3.79
C ASP A 149 9.91 -6.10 -4.40
N HIS A 150 10.34 -5.00 -5.03
CA HIS A 150 9.43 -4.09 -5.74
C HIS A 150 9.03 -4.67 -7.09
N ILE A 151 7.75 -5.12 -7.21
CA ILE A 151 7.24 -5.85 -8.38
C ILE A 151 6.75 -4.91 -9.47
N ALA A 152 6.00 -3.86 -9.10
CA ALA A 152 5.42 -2.93 -10.06
C ALA A 152 5.04 -1.59 -9.44
N THR A 153 5.01 -0.57 -10.31
CA THR A 153 4.44 0.75 -10.03
C THR A 153 3.30 1.03 -11.01
N VAL A 154 2.10 1.28 -10.49
CA VAL A 154 0.94 1.73 -11.26
C VAL A 154 0.73 3.21 -11.01
N LEU A 155 1.10 4.04 -11.99
CA LEU A 155 0.87 5.48 -11.96
C LEU A 155 -0.40 5.82 -12.71
N ALA A 156 -1.19 6.76 -12.18
CA ALA A 156 -2.39 7.28 -12.83
C ALA A 156 -2.35 8.82 -12.84
N PRO A 157 -1.59 9.42 -13.77
CA PRO A 157 -1.55 10.87 -13.94
C PRO A 157 -2.89 11.41 -14.45
N GLY A 158 -3.16 12.70 -14.20
CA GLY A 158 -4.39 13.36 -14.62
C GLY A 158 -5.64 12.89 -13.85
N SER A 159 -5.47 12.29 -12.66
CA SER A 159 -6.56 11.77 -11.84
C SER A 159 -7.12 12.81 -10.86
N ASP A 160 -7.44 14.03 -11.34
CA ASP A 160 -7.99 15.12 -10.52
C ASP A 160 -9.42 14.84 -10.04
N GLY A 161 -10.25 14.28 -10.92
CA GLY A 161 -11.63 13.91 -10.61
C GLY A 161 -11.69 12.67 -9.70
N ARG A 162 -12.71 12.61 -8.84
CA ARG A 162 -12.91 11.47 -7.91
C ARG A 162 -12.95 10.11 -8.60
N ASP A 163 -13.52 10.06 -9.80
CA ASP A 163 -13.77 8.85 -10.58
C ASP A 163 -12.89 8.74 -11.82
N ALA A 164 -11.81 9.54 -11.91
CA ALA A 164 -10.97 9.60 -13.10
C ALA A 164 -10.39 8.23 -13.48
N VAL A 165 -9.91 7.47 -12.50
CA VAL A 165 -9.40 6.10 -12.72
C VAL A 165 -10.53 5.17 -13.14
N ARG A 166 -11.70 5.24 -12.51
CA ARG A 166 -12.86 4.40 -12.84
C ARG A 166 -13.33 4.61 -14.27
N ASN A 167 -13.17 5.82 -14.80
CA ASN A 167 -13.56 6.17 -16.17
C ASN A 167 -12.46 5.86 -17.20
N SER A 168 -11.31 5.33 -16.78
CA SER A 168 -10.21 4.96 -17.68
C SER A 168 -10.08 3.44 -17.80
N SER A 169 -10.64 2.88 -18.86
CA SER A 169 -10.51 1.43 -19.14
C SER A 169 -9.05 0.98 -19.21
N GLN A 170 -8.18 1.82 -19.76
CA GLN A 170 -6.75 1.52 -19.87
C GLN A 170 -6.06 1.38 -18.50
N LEU A 171 -6.37 2.28 -17.55
CA LEU A 171 -5.82 2.20 -16.18
C LEU A 171 -6.37 0.99 -15.41
N LEU A 172 -7.67 0.70 -15.57
CA LEU A 172 -8.29 -0.47 -14.95
C LEU A 172 -7.68 -1.76 -15.48
N GLU A 173 -7.49 -1.86 -16.79
CA GLU A 173 -6.86 -3.03 -17.41
C GLU A 173 -5.40 -3.19 -16.98
N LEU A 174 -4.63 -2.10 -16.93
CA LEU A 174 -3.25 -2.11 -16.43
C LEU A 174 -3.20 -2.64 -14.99
N ALA A 175 -4.01 -2.08 -14.10
CA ALA A 175 -4.09 -2.49 -12.71
C ALA A 175 -4.45 -3.98 -12.57
N ARG A 176 -5.45 -4.44 -13.31
CA ARG A 176 -5.88 -5.84 -13.32
C ARG A 176 -4.79 -6.79 -13.81
N ARG A 177 -4.06 -6.42 -14.88
CA ARG A 177 -2.93 -7.22 -15.38
C ARG A 177 -1.81 -7.34 -14.35
N VAL A 178 -1.49 -6.26 -13.64
CA VAL A 178 -0.52 -6.32 -12.52
C VAL A 178 -1.00 -7.34 -11.49
N GLY A 179 -2.27 -7.27 -11.10
CA GLY A 179 -2.86 -8.22 -10.15
C GLY A 179 -2.79 -9.68 -10.60
N LEU A 180 -3.12 -9.96 -11.87
CA LEU A 180 -3.01 -11.31 -12.45
C LEU A 180 -1.59 -11.88 -12.32
N GLY A 181 -0.56 -11.05 -12.50
CA GLY A 181 0.84 -11.46 -12.36
C GLY A 181 1.24 -11.81 -10.94
N LEU A 182 0.53 -11.31 -9.90
CA LEU A 182 0.91 -11.54 -8.50
C LEU A 182 0.74 -12.98 -8.04
N ALA A 183 -0.09 -13.79 -8.70
CA ALA A 183 -0.27 -15.18 -8.33
C ALA A 183 1.01 -16.03 -8.56
N SER A 184 1.85 -15.65 -9.53
CA SER A 184 3.16 -16.30 -9.74
C SER A 184 4.19 -15.90 -8.68
N GLU A 185 3.87 -14.92 -7.85
CA GLU A 185 4.72 -14.35 -6.84
C GLU A 185 4.39 -14.85 -5.41
N LEU A 186 3.36 -15.69 -5.27
CA LEU A 186 2.91 -16.30 -3.99
C LEU A 186 3.66 -17.65 -3.65
#